data_8cd945141130c9b65a92478f9f29ba41
#
_entry.id   8cd945141130c9b65a92478f9f29ba41
#
_cell.length_a   1.000
_cell.length_b   1.000
_cell.length_c   1.000
_cell.angle_alpha   90.00
_cell.angle_beta   90.00
_cell.angle_gamma   90.00
#
_symmetry.space_group_name_H-M   'P 1'
#
loop_
_entity.id
_entity.type
_entity.pdbx_description
1 polymer ?
#
loop_
_entity_poly.entity_id
_entity_poly.type
_entity_poly.pdbx_seq_one_letter_code
_entity_poly.pdbx_strand_id
1 'polypeptide(L)'
;MKIAEVDLLKESTYQTPCGTIHYWSSILSLDTTTLVFLPGLTADHRLFDKQVAYFDGKYNIIVWDAPAHASSWPFRFDFDLFDKAKWLNGILEKEEIIKPIIIGQSMGGYVGQAYAQLYPDRLAGFISIDSAPLQRNYVTAVEIWLLKRMEPVY
;
A
#
# COMPACT_ATOMS: atom_id res chain seq x y z
N MET A 1 -24.67 -10.90 13.20
CA MET A 1 -23.62 -10.51 14.15
C MET A 1 -22.93 -9.29 13.56
N LYS A 2 -23.23 -8.08 14.06
CA LYS A 2 -22.50 -6.88 13.67
C LYS A 2 -21.07 -7.07 14.16
N ILE A 3 -20.12 -7.20 13.25
CA ILE A 3 -18.71 -7.00 13.58
C ILE A 3 -18.65 -5.56 14.06
N ALA A 4 -18.32 -5.34 15.32
CA ALA A 4 -18.05 -4.00 15.82
C ALA A 4 -17.01 -3.40 14.88
N GLU A 5 -17.24 -2.18 14.40
CA GLU A 5 -16.22 -1.36 13.76
C GLU A 5 -15.07 -1.30 14.77
N VAL A 6 -14.03 -2.06 14.50
CA VAL A 6 -12.88 -2.12 15.38
C VAL A 6 -12.00 -0.97 14.96
N ASP A 7 -12.05 0.11 15.71
CA ASP A 7 -11.10 1.23 15.66
C ASP A 7 -9.71 0.76 16.14
N LEU A 8 -9.21 -0.33 15.52
CA LEU A 8 -7.93 -0.97 15.88
C LEU A 8 -6.74 -0.17 15.37
N LEU A 9 -6.93 0.62 14.30
CA LEU A 9 -5.87 1.34 13.64
C LEU A 9 -6.04 2.85 13.78
N LYS A 10 -4.94 3.53 14.04
CA LYS A 10 -4.89 4.99 14.05
C LYS A 10 -4.72 5.51 12.62
N GLU A 11 -5.63 6.38 12.18
CA GLU A 11 -5.50 7.10 10.92
C GLU A 11 -4.38 8.14 10.99
N SER A 12 -3.58 8.21 9.93
CA SER A 12 -2.51 9.17 9.73
C SER A 12 -2.45 9.58 8.25
N THR A 13 -1.72 10.64 7.95
CA THR A 13 -1.58 11.15 6.59
C THR A 13 -0.13 11.36 6.19
N TYR A 14 0.16 11.25 4.91
CA TYR A 14 1.43 11.56 4.30
C TYR A 14 1.27 12.52 3.13
N GLN A 15 1.95 13.67 3.18
CA GLN A 15 1.88 14.70 2.16
C GLN A 15 2.80 14.38 1.00
N THR A 16 2.28 14.48 -0.23
CA THR A 16 3.05 14.35 -1.47
C THR A 16 2.88 15.60 -2.32
N PRO A 17 3.71 15.82 -3.35
CA PRO A 17 3.49 16.91 -4.30
C PRO A 17 2.15 16.81 -5.06
N CYS A 18 1.56 15.62 -5.14
CA CYS A 18 0.33 15.37 -5.90
C CYS A 18 -0.93 15.34 -5.06
N GLY A 19 -0.82 15.15 -3.74
CA GLY A 19 -1.96 15.09 -2.82
C GLY A 19 -1.58 14.42 -1.51
N THR A 20 -2.59 14.14 -0.68
CA THR A 20 -2.44 13.55 0.63
C THR A 20 -2.77 12.07 0.60
N ILE A 21 -1.87 11.23 1.07
CA ILE A 21 -2.11 9.80 1.25
C ILE A 21 -2.63 9.57 2.66
N HIS A 22 -3.75 8.88 2.80
CA HIS A 22 -4.30 8.40 4.06
C HIS A 22 -3.86 6.96 4.30
N TYR A 23 -3.44 6.65 5.51
CA TYR A 23 -3.07 5.32 5.94
C TYR A 23 -3.43 5.09 7.41
N TRP A 24 -3.58 3.85 7.78
CA TRP A 24 -3.94 3.42 9.12
C TRP A 24 -2.84 2.53 9.67
N SER A 25 -2.49 2.71 10.93
CA SER A 25 -1.40 1.96 11.56
C SER A 25 -1.72 1.54 13.00
N SER A 26 -1.18 0.38 13.38
CA SER A 26 -1.07 -0.11 14.76
C SER A 26 0.38 -0.52 14.97
N ILE A 27 1.14 0.29 15.69
CA ILE A 27 2.57 0.07 15.96
C ILE A 27 2.74 -0.34 17.42
N LEU A 28 3.11 -1.60 17.63
CA LEU A 28 3.31 -2.18 18.96
C LEU A 28 4.70 -1.82 19.52
N SER A 29 5.74 -2.03 18.70
CA SER A 29 7.12 -1.63 19.00
C SER A 29 7.96 -1.64 17.73
N LEU A 30 9.10 -0.93 17.73
CA LEU A 30 10.02 -0.88 16.58
C LEU A 30 10.70 -2.24 16.30
N ASP A 31 10.80 -3.11 17.30
CA ASP A 31 11.38 -4.46 17.17
C ASP A 31 10.36 -5.50 16.66
N THR A 32 9.09 -5.14 16.60
CA THR A 32 8.03 -6.03 16.12
C THR A 32 7.98 -6.02 14.60
N THR A 33 7.88 -7.19 13.97
CA THR A 33 7.70 -7.31 12.52
C THR A 33 6.50 -6.50 12.03
N THR A 34 6.68 -5.72 10.97
CA THR A 34 5.62 -4.90 10.38
C THR A 34 5.05 -5.54 9.13
N LEU A 35 3.74 -5.65 9.09
CA LEU A 35 2.96 -6.06 7.91
C LEU A 35 2.38 -4.81 7.25
N VAL A 36 2.64 -4.65 5.95
CA VAL A 36 2.12 -3.53 5.14
C VAL A 36 1.17 -4.08 4.10
N PHE A 37 -0.09 -3.67 4.16
CA PHE A 37 -1.14 -4.12 3.25
C PHE A 37 -1.43 -3.06 2.20
N LEU A 38 -1.32 -3.43 0.93
CA LEU A 38 -1.53 -2.56 -0.23
C LEU A 38 -2.71 -3.08 -1.06
N PRO A 39 -3.87 -2.40 -1.01
CA PRO A 39 -5.06 -2.79 -1.77
C PRO A 39 -4.89 -2.62 -3.28
N GLY A 40 -5.78 -3.28 -4.04
CA GLY A 40 -5.88 -3.16 -5.48
C GLY A 40 -6.56 -1.87 -5.96
N LEU A 41 -6.68 -1.73 -7.28
CA LEU A 41 -7.10 -0.50 -7.96
C LEU A 41 -8.50 0.00 -7.56
N THR A 42 -9.45 -0.90 -7.32
CA THR A 42 -10.84 -0.55 -7.00
C THR A 42 -11.19 -0.80 -5.53
N ALA A 43 -10.17 -0.99 -4.70
CA ALA A 43 -10.32 -1.30 -3.29
C ALA A 43 -9.71 -0.19 -2.42
N ASP A 44 -10.08 -0.20 -1.16
CA ASP A 44 -9.53 0.65 -0.12
C ASP A 44 -8.95 -0.19 1.04
N HIS A 45 -8.49 0.46 2.11
CA HIS A 45 -7.90 -0.20 3.28
C HIS A 45 -8.78 -1.31 3.87
N ARG A 46 -10.12 -1.23 3.76
CA ARG A 46 -11.07 -2.21 4.30
C ARG A 46 -11.01 -3.57 3.62
N LEU A 47 -10.36 -3.68 2.44
CA LEU A 47 -10.09 -4.96 1.79
C LEU A 47 -9.42 -5.95 2.74
N PHE A 48 -8.58 -5.46 3.63
CA PHE A 48 -7.79 -6.27 4.55
C PHE A 48 -8.31 -6.32 5.99
N ASP A 49 -9.55 -5.90 6.27
CA ASP A 49 -10.12 -5.84 7.63
C ASP A 49 -10.00 -7.17 8.39
N LYS A 50 -10.22 -8.29 7.69
CA LYS A 50 -10.11 -9.63 8.31
C LYS A 50 -8.66 -9.97 8.68
N GLN A 51 -7.72 -9.64 7.82
CA GLN A 51 -6.29 -9.86 8.05
C GLN A 51 -5.79 -8.93 9.14
N VAL A 52 -6.18 -7.67 9.11
CA VAL A 52 -5.90 -6.68 10.16
C VAL A 52 -6.39 -7.20 11.50
N ALA A 53 -7.66 -7.58 11.61
CA ALA A 53 -8.22 -8.10 12.87
C ALA A 53 -7.53 -9.38 13.37
N TYR A 54 -7.03 -10.23 12.48
CA TYR A 54 -6.31 -11.45 12.84
C TYR A 54 -4.88 -11.18 13.35
N PHE A 55 -4.18 -10.22 12.74
CA PHE A 55 -2.79 -9.93 13.04
C PHE A 55 -2.59 -8.82 14.08
N ASP A 56 -3.63 -8.05 14.38
CA ASP A 56 -3.56 -7.01 15.40
C ASP A 56 -3.13 -7.56 16.77
N GLY A 57 -2.33 -6.80 17.49
CA GLY A 57 -1.72 -7.22 18.75
C GLY A 57 -0.58 -8.25 18.63
N LYS A 58 -0.26 -8.74 17.42
CA LYS A 58 0.83 -9.70 17.16
C LYS A 58 1.94 -9.10 16.30
N TYR A 59 1.57 -8.20 15.38
CA TYR A 59 2.44 -7.55 14.43
C TYR A 59 2.15 -6.05 14.40
N ASN A 60 3.13 -5.25 14.02
CA ASN A 60 2.83 -3.89 13.57
C ASN A 60 2.06 -3.99 12.25
N ILE A 61 1.10 -3.11 12.06
CA ILE A 61 0.24 -3.09 10.88
C ILE A 61 0.25 -1.70 10.27
N ILE A 62 0.41 -1.64 8.96
CA ILE A 62 0.15 -0.45 8.14
C ILE A 62 -0.73 -0.88 6.97
N VAL A 63 -1.79 -0.14 6.71
CA VAL A 63 -2.62 -0.28 5.50
C VAL A 63 -2.93 1.11 4.98
N TRP A 64 -2.93 1.29 3.67
CA TRP A 64 -3.19 2.59 3.06
C TRP A 64 -4.39 2.59 2.14
N ASP A 65 -4.94 3.78 1.89
CA ASP A 65 -5.67 4.05 0.66
C ASP A 65 -4.64 4.53 -0.36
N ALA A 66 -4.53 3.82 -1.47
CA ALA A 66 -3.53 4.13 -2.48
C ALA A 66 -3.70 5.58 -3.00
N PRO A 67 -2.62 6.24 -3.50
CA PRO A 67 -2.74 7.54 -4.14
C PRO A 67 -3.88 7.59 -5.16
N ALA A 68 -4.72 8.61 -5.06
CA ALA A 68 -5.94 8.81 -5.87
C ALA A 68 -7.09 7.82 -5.61
N HIS A 69 -7.10 7.10 -4.47
CA HIS A 69 -8.16 6.17 -4.10
C HIS A 69 -8.79 6.55 -2.75
N ALA A 70 -10.09 6.32 -2.63
CA ALA A 70 -10.87 6.47 -1.40
C ALA A 70 -10.48 7.74 -0.60
N SER A 71 -10.02 7.62 0.65
CA SER A 71 -9.65 8.77 1.49
C SER A 71 -8.44 9.55 0.96
N SER A 72 -7.63 8.96 0.09
CA SER A 72 -6.51 9.63 -0.59
C SER A 72 -6.94 10.41 -1.85
N TRP A 73 -8.22 10.70 -2.01
CA TRP A 73 -8.77 11.60 -3.01
C TRP A 73 -9.12 12.96 -2.37
N PRO A 74 -8.94 14.12 -3.06
CA PRO A 74 -8.43 14.31 -4.42
C PRO A 74 -6.90 14.23 -4.54
N PHE A 75 -6.43 13.81 -5.74
CA PHE A 75 -5.01 13.60 -6.01
C PHE A 75 -4.70 13.93 -7.48
N ARG A 76 -3.58 14.62 -7.77
CA ARG A 76 -3.16 14.89 -9.16
C ARG A 76 -2.55 13.63 -9.76
N PHE A 77 -2.81 13.37 -11.04
CA PHE A 77 -2.31 12.18 -11.75
C PHE A 77 -0.93 12.38 -12.41
N ASP A 78 -0.10 13.23 -11.84
CA ASP A 78 1.27 13.47 -12.30
C ASP A 78 2.26 12.61 -11.49
N PHE A 79 2.05 11.31 -11.52
CA PHE A 79 2.88 10.32 -10.82
C PHE A 79 2.81 8.95 -11.49
N ASP A 80 3.81 8.12 -11.23
CA ASP A 80 3.90 6.76 -11.71
C ASP A 80 3.94 5.74 -10.56
N LEU A 81 4.15 4.47 -10.93
CA LEU A 81 4.23 3.36 -9.99
C LEU A 81 5.43 3.49 -9.02
N PHE A 82 6.56 3.99 -9.52
CA PHE A 82 7.76 4.18 -8.70
C PHE A 82 7.59 5.34 -7.72
N ASP A 83 6.81 6.37 -8.06
CA ASP A 83 6.47 7.44 -7.12
C ASP A 83 5.61 6.90 -5.97
N LYS A 84 4.65 6.01 -6.25
CA LYS A 84 3.90 5.31 -5.19
C LYS A 84 4.84 4.54 -4.24
N ALA A 85 5.82 3.83 -4.78
CA ALA A 85 6.81 3.10 -3.97
C ALA A 85 7.68 4.04 -3.12
N LYS A 86 8.09 5.19 -3.65
CA LYS A 86 8.83 6.23 -2.91
C LYS A 86 8.00 6.82 -1.78
N TRP A 87 6.73 7.11 -2.03
CA TRP A 87 5.82 7.63 -1.00
C TRP A 87 5.53 6.58 0.08
N LEU A 88 5.39 5.30 -0.29
CA LEU A 88 5.32 4.22 0.68
C LEU A 88 6.58 4.19 1.56
N ASN A 89 7.77 4.32 0.95
CA ASN A 89 9.02 4.41 1.72
C ASN A 89 9.02 5.62 2.68
N GLY A 90 8.51 6.77 2.24
CA GLY A 90 8.38 7.95 3.10
C GLY A 90 7.42 7.73 4.28
N ILE A 91 6.32 6.99 4.08
CA ILE A 91 5.43 6.58 5.18
C ILE A 91 6.17 5.67 6.16
N LEU A 92 6.91 4.67 5.66
CA LEU A 92 7.67 3.75 6.50
C LEU A 92 8.77 4.46 7.29
N GLU A 93 9.45 5.44 6.68
CA GLU A 93 10.44 6.28 7.38
C GLU A 93 9.79 7.13 8.49
N LYS A 94 8.63 7.70 8.22
CA LYS A 94 7.86 8.46 9.21
C LYS A 94 7.44 7.61 10.42
N GLU A 95 7.09 6.35 10.19
CA GLU A 95 6.73 5.37 11.23
C GLU A 95 7.96 4.61 11.78
N GLU A 96 9.19 4.99 11.37
CA GLU A 96 10.46 4.39 11.80
C GLU A 96 10.57 2.88 11.48
N ILE A 97 9.87 2.41 10.44
CA ILE A 97 9.88 1.02 10.00
C ILE A 97 11.01 0.79 9.00
N ILE A 98 11.90 -0.15 9.32
CA ILE A 98 13.12 -0.39 8.52
C ILE A 98 12.92 -1.50 7.50
N LYS A 99 12.38 -2.64 7.90
CA LYS A 99 12.22 -3.85 7.06
C LYS A 99 10.83 -4.46 7.19
N PRO A 100 9.81 -3.91 6.50
CA PRO A 100 8.47 -4.47 6.50
C PRO A 100 8.39 -5.75 5.66
N ILE A 101 7.34 -6.54 5.91
CA ILE A 101 6.78 -7.50 4.96
C ILE A 101 5.64 -6.79 4.22
N ILE A 102 5.77 -6.63 2.92
CA ILE A 102 4.74 -5.99 2.08
C ILE A 102 3.82 -7.07 1.51
N ILE A 103 2.52 -6.88 1.67
CA ILE A 103 1.46 -7.74 1.14
C ILE A 103 0.63 -6.89 0.18
N GLY A 104 0.78 -7.14 -1.12
CA GLY A 104 0.11 -6.36 -2.16
C GLY A 104 -0.86 -7.19 -2.99
N GLN A 105 -2.09 -6.71 -3.14
CA GLN A 105 -3.11 -7.32 -3.98
C GLN A 105 -3.27 -6.53 -5.28
N SER A 106 -3.23 -7.21 -6.44
CA SER A 106 -3.41 -6.60 -7.76
C SER A 106 -2.48 -5.37 -7.95
N MET A 107 -3.00 -4.16 -8.10
CA MET A 107 -2.20 -2.92 -8.20
C MET A 107 -1.26 -2.76 -6.98
N GLY A 108 -1.69 -3.11 -5.78
CA GLY A 108 -0.85 -3.09 -4.59
C GLY A 108 0.36 -4.01 -4.71
N GLY A 109 0.21 -5.13 -5.42
CA GLY A 109 1.31 -6.04 -5.74
C GLY A 109 2.33 -5.40 -6.70
N TYR A 110 1.89 -4.59 -7.66
CA TYR A 110 2.81 -3.83 -8.52
C TYR A 110 3.59 -2.77 -7.72
N VAL A 111 2.94 -2.09 -6.78
CA VAL A 111 3.64 -1.15 -5.88
C VAL A 111 4.68 -1.88 -5.04
N GLY A 112 4.36 -3.06 -4.49
CA GLY A 112 5.30 -3.90 -3.75
C GLY A 112 6.50 -4.33 -4.59
N GLN A 113 6.29 -4.71 -5.85
CA GLN A 113 7.38 -5.04 -6.78
C GLN A 113 8.27 -3.83 -7.09
N ALA A 114 7.66 -2.65 -7.31
CA ALA A 114 8.42 -1.41 -7.51
C ALA A 114 9.22 -1.03 -6.26
N TYR A 115 8.64 -1.21 -5.07
CA TYR A 115 9.34 -1.02 -3.80
C TYR A 115 10.56 -1.95 -3.67
N ALA A 116 10.39 -3.25 -3.96
CA ALA A 116 11.46 -4.23 -3.93
C ALA A 116 12.60 -3.91 -4.91
N GLN A 117 12.30 -3.30 -6.06
CA GLN A 117 13.31 -2.85 -7.02
C GLN A 117 14.08 -1.62 -6.52
N LEU A 118 13.40 -0.64 -5.90
CA LEU A 118 14.02 0.59 -5.42
C LEU A 118 14.76 0.40 -4.10
N TYR A 119 14.25 -0.45 -3.22
CA TYR A 119 14.68 -0.59 -1.83
C TYR A 119 14.90 -2.06 -1.42
N PRO A 120 15.72 -2.85 -2.15
CA PRO A 120 15.87 -4.28 -1.89
C PRO A 120 16.38 -4.60 -0.48
N ASP A 121 17.24 -3.74 0.08
CA ASP A 121 17.81 -3.92 1.43
C ASP A 121 16.86 -3.46 2.54
N ARG A 122 15.76 -2.79 2.20
CA ARG A 122 14.74 -2.27 3.12
C ARG A 122 13.45 -3.10 3.11
N LEU A 123 13.52 -4.36 2.75
CA LEU A 123 12.39 -5.28 2.65
C LEU A 123 12.72 -6.59 3.33
N ALA A 124 11.90 -7.02 4.30
CA ALA A 124 12.03 -8.34 4.94
C ALA A 124 11.39 -9.44 4.10
N GLY A 125 10.30 -9.11 3.39
CA GLY A 125 9.59 -10.05 2.52
C GLY A 125 8.53 -9.36 1.68
N PHE A 126 8.11 -10.03 0.61
CA PHE A 126 7.05 -9.55 -0.26
C PHE A 126 6.09 -10.70 -0.63
N ILE A 127 4.81 -10.45 -0.44
CA ILE A 127 3.72 -11.36 -0.80
C ILE A 127 2.88 -10.68 -1.87
N SER A 128 2.85 -11.27 -3.06
CA SER A 128 2.05 -10.81 -4.20
C SER A 128 0.77 -11.64 -4.29
N ILE A 129 -0.36 -10.98 -4.24
CA ILE A 129 -1.67 -11.61 -4.36
C ILE A 129 -2.31 -11.12 -5.65
N ASP A 130 -2.59 -12.03 -6.57
CA ASP A 130 -3.30 -11.76 -7.83
C ASP A 130 -2.66 -10.62 -8.65
N SER A 131 -1.31 -10.63 -8.73
CA SER A 131 -0.53 -9.66 -9.51
C SER A 131 0.47 -10.38 -10.39
N ALA A 132 0.59 -9.97 -11.65
CA ALA A 132 1.61 -10.47 -12.55
C ALA A 132 3.00 -9.87 -12.22
N PRO A 133 4.10 -10.53 -12.62
CA PRO A 133 5.44 -9.94 -12.52
C PRO A 133 5.56 -8.66 -13.36
N LEU A 134 6.20 -7.62 -12.83
CA LEU A 134 6.57 -6.39 -13.57
C LEU A 134 7.73 -6.64 -14.54
N GLN A 135 7.57 -7.58 -15.46
CA GLN A 135 8.53 -7.82 -16.53
C GLN A 135 7.96 -7.30 -17.84
N ARG A 136 8.82 -6.68 -18.66
CA ARG A 136 8.43 -6.09 -19.97
C ARG A 136 7.68 -7.04 -20.90
N ASN A 137 7.81 -8.36 -20.71
CA ASN A 137 7.17 -9.39 -21.53
C ASN A 137 5.78 -9.81 -21.04
N TYR A 138 5.35 -9.38 -19.85
CA TYR A 138 4.07 -9.78 -19.26
C TYR A 138 3.05 -8.64 -19.18
N VAL A 139 3.52 -7.40 -19.28
CA VAL A 139 2.62 -6.23 -19.30
C VAL A 139 2.74 -5.59 -20.66
N THR A 140 1.69 -5.65 -21.44
CA THR A 140 1.66 -5.02 -22.78
C THR A 140 1.73 -3.50 -22.64
N ALA A 141 2.22 -2.81 -23.66
CA ALA A 141 2.24 -1.34 -23.70
C ALA A 141 0.83 -0.75 -23.49
N VAL A 142 -0.22 -1.49 -23.89
CA VAL A 142 -1.62 -1.12 -23.71
C VAL A 142 -2.03 -1.21 -22.23
N GLU A 143 -1.62 -2.26 -21.52
CA GLU A 143 -1.90 -2.40 -20.07
C GLU A 143 -1.16 -1.33 -19.26
N ILE A 144 0.09 -1.04 -19.60
CA ILE A 144 0.84 0.08 -18.99
C ILE A 144 0.12 1.42 -19.26
N TRP A 145 -0.37 1.62 -20.48
CA TRP A 145 -1.12 2.81 -20.85
C TRP A 145 -2.46 2.92 -20.10
N LEU A 146 -3.19 1.80 -19.96
CA LEU A 146 -4.43 1.71 -19.18
C LEU A 146 -4.16 1.97 -17.70
N LEU A 147 -3.15 1.32 -17.10
CA LEU A 147 -2.78 1.51 -15.69
C LEU A 147 -2.34 2.96 -15.39
N LYS A 148 -1.78 3.65 -16.39
CA LYS A 148 -1.43 5.08 -16.28
C LYS A 148 -2.63 6.02 -16.43
N ARG A 149 -3.71 5.59 -17.07
CA ARG A 149 -4.86 6.43 -17.43
C ARG A 149 -6.17 6.03 -16.78
N MET A 150 -6.22 4.97 -15.98
CA MET A 150 -7.43 4.63 -15.24
C MET A 150 -7.68 5.72 -14.20
N GLU A 151 -8.47 6.72 -14.62
CA GLU A 151 -9.15 7.61 -13.70
C GLU A 151 -10.06 6.74 -12.81
N PRO A 152 -10.12 7.00 -11.50
CA PRO A 152 -11.08 6.32 -10.65
C PRO A 152 -12.48 6.65 -11.20
N VAL A 153 -13.18 5.64 -11.69
CA VAL A 153 -14.60 5.74 -12.02
C VAL A 153 -15.33 5.59 -10.68
N TYR A 154 -15.71 6.70 -10.10
CA TYR A 154 -16.62 6.78 -8.96
C TYR A 154 -17.95 7.36 -9.42
#